data_fedc2a995fe53062346b4bad8d5b104a
#
_entry.id   fedc2a995fe53062346b4bad8d5b104a
#
_cell.length_a   1.000
_cell.length_b   1.000
_cell.length_c   1.000
_cell.angle_alpha   90.00
_cell.angle_beta   90.00
_cell.angle_gamma   90.00
#
_symmetry.space_group_name_H-M   'P 1'
#
loop_
_entity.id
_entity.type
_entity.pdbx_description
1 polymer ?
#
loop_
_entity_poly.entity_id
_entity_poly.type
_entity_poly.pdbx_seq_one_letter_code
_entity_poly.pdbx_strand_id
1 'polypeptide(L)'
;MERKPSVAVVFHHIGPYHHARLNAAADRLSVTGLEWSAKAYDAWGAGDTPARYEKISLFSEATERYPGNAELRRAFRWALEQAKPELVAVNGWNNFGSLIAANCCVRRGIPMVVMSESARQDEARTWWKEMIKRRMVDFYSAALVGGQRHVEYLVELGMSRDRIFTGYDVVDNAHFARRALEIRNSKSEIRTKYGFPENYFLASARFIEKKNLARLIRAYAEYRDRLKGTGVTDPGYNRGAPWDLVLLGDGPLRETLNTQLSTLNLHSHVHLPGFKQYDELPVYYALANAFVHPSTTEQWGLVVNEAIASGLPVIVSDRCGCVPELVRDNGFTFDPMNEPELAARLLEMASLSRDDLEHLGEASCRIAARFGPDRFGEGLQQTASVAINLTRKKFGVTDRALLVAAARFGR
;
A
#
# COMPACT_ATOMS: atom_id res chain seq x y z
N MET A 1 10.47 -29.11 18.91
CA MET A 1 10.03 -27.95 18.11
C MET A 1 10.74 -28.03 16.76
N GLU A 2 9.98 -28.05 15.67
CA GLU A 2 10.57 -27.99 14.33
C GLU A 2 11.37 -26.69 14.15
N ARG A 3 12.53 -26.79 13.51
CA ARG A 3 13.39 -25.64 13.25
C ARG A 3 12.69 -24.69 12.27
N LYS A 4 12.49 -23.44 12.65
CA LYS A 4 11.97 -22.42 11.74
C LYS A 4 13.00 -22.13 10.64
N PRO A 5 12.60 -22.11 9.35
CA PRO A 5 13.48 -21.67 8.27
C PRO A 5 13.99 -20.25 8.47
N SER A 6 15.28 -20.00 8.14
CA SER A 6 15.89 -18.68 8.24
C SER A 6 15.65 -17.88 6.96
N VAL A 7 14.97 -16.73 7.07
CA VAL A 7 14.58 -15.87 5.93
C VAL A 7 15.07 -14.45 6.16
N ALA A 8 15.86 -13.92 5.24
CA ALA A 8 16.17 -12.49 5.19
C ALA A 8 15.14 -11.79 4.29
N VAL A 9 14.55 -10.69 4.77
CA VAL A 9 13.57 -9.90 4.05
C VAL A 9 14.14 -8.51 3.77
N VAL A 10 14.30 -8.17 2.50
CA VAL A 10 14.96 -6.95 2.05
C VAL A 10 13.94 -5.87 1.74
N PHE A 11 14.09 -4.71 2.39
CA PHE A 11 13.34 -3.49 2.10
C PHE A 11 14.28 -2.31 1.85
N HIS A 12 13.75 -1.27 1.20
CA HIS A 12 14.45 0.02 1.11
C HIS A 12 14.63 0.62 2.49
N HIS A 13 13.52 0.75 3.21
CA HIS A 13 13.41 1.20 4.60
C HIS A 13 12.33 0.38 5.32
N ILE A 14 12.53 0.11 6.61
CA ILE A 14 11.57 -0.62 7.44
C ILE A 14 10.74 0.40 8.24
N GLY A 15 9.64 0.84 7.65
CA GLY A 15 8.63 1.67 8.32
C GLY A 15 7.56 0.83 9.04
N PRO A 16 6.50 1.48 9.61
CA PRO A 16 5.51 0.82 10.47
C PRO A 16 4.85 -0.42 9.85
N TYR A 17 4.45 -0.36 8.58
CA TYR A 17 3.83 -1.52 7.91
C TYR A 17 4.79 -2.68 7.72
N HIS A 18 6.06 -2.39 7.36
CA HIS A 18 7.08 -3.43 7.25
C HIS A 18 7.38 -4.05 8.60
N HIS A 19 7.42 -3.24 9.66
CA HIS A 19 7.59 -3.71 11.03
C HIS A 19 6.47 -4.68 11.45
N ALA A 20 5.21 -4.33 11.22
CA ALA A 20 4.07 -5.19 11.51
C ALA A 20 4.13 -6.53 10.72
N ARG A 21 4.46 -6.46 9.41
CA ARG A 21 4.64 -7.64 8.55
C ARG A 21 5.75 -8.57 9.06
N LEU A 22 6.92 -8.00 9.40
CA LEU A 22 8.07 -8.78 9.90
C LEU A 22 7.80 -9.40 11.26
N ASN A 23 7.11 -8.68 12.16
CA ASN A 23 6.69 -9.21 13.46
C ASN A 23 5.75 -10.42 13.30
N ALA A 24 4.77 -10.35 12.40
CA ALA A 24 3.87 -11.46 12.13
C ALA A 24 4.59 -12.66 11.49
N ALA A 25 5.55 -12.40 10.59
CA ALA A 25 6.36 -13.46 10.00
C ALA A 25 7.27 -14.17 11.01
N ALA A 26 7.76 -13.46 12.05
CA ALA A 26 8.62 -14.02 13.09
C ALA A 26 7.93 -15.09 13.96
N ASP A 27 6.60 -15.16 13.95
CA ASP A 27 5.88 -16.25 14.61
C ASP A 27 6.09 -17.59 13.92
N ARG A 28 6.37 -17.58 12.61
CA ARG A 28 6.46 -18.77 11.74
C ARG A 28 7.88 -19.07 11.26
N LEU A 29 8.72 -18.05 11.14
CA LEU A 29 10.03 -18.08 10.52
C LEU A 29 11.09 -17.47 11.44
N SER A 30 12.38 -17.79 11.24
CA SER A 30 13.49 -17.01 11.80
C SER A 30 13.78 -15.85 10.85
N VAL A 31 13.33 -14.64 11.19
CA VAL A 31 13.30 -13.50 10.27
C VAL A 31 14.43 -12.53 10.58
N THR A 32 15.19 -12.14 9.54
CA THR A 32 16.10 -10.99 9.57
C THR A 32 15.61 -9.94 8.58
N GLY A 33 15.18 -8.77 9.06
CA GLY A 33 14.83 -7.61 8.24
C GLY A 33 16.08 -6.86 7.81
N LEU A 34 16.34 -6.77 6.51
CA LEU A 34 17.45 -6.01 5.94
C LEU A 34 16.93 -4.71 5.33
N GLU A 35 17.36 -3.57 5.88
CA GLU A 35 17.08 -2.28 5.23
C GLU A 35 18.38 -1.72 4.64
N TRP A 36 18.28 -1.23 3.38
CA TRP A 36 19.46 -0.75 2.67
C TRP A 36 19.55 0.77 2.56
N SER A 37 18.56 1.50 3.05
CA SER A 37 18.60 2.95 3.24
C SER A 37 17.92 3.29 4.56
N ALA A 38 18.63 3.97 5.44
CA ALA A 38 18.04 4.50 6.67
C ALA A 38 17.22 5.77 6.43
N LYS A 39 17.34 6.38 5.22
CA LYS A 39 16.57 7.58 4.86
C LYS A 39 15.15 7.16 4.49
N ALA A 40 14.21 7.43 5.39
CA ALA A 40 12.79 7.26 5.10
C ALA A 40 12.37 8.22 3.98
N TYR A 41 11.51 7.76 3.07
CA TYR A 41 10.85 8.65 2.10
C TYR A 41 9.91 9.64 2.81
N ASP A 42 9.31 9.18 3.90
CA ASP A 42 8.47 9.95 4.80
C ASP A 42 9.03 9.75 6.22
N ALA A 43 9.04 10.79 7.02
CA ALA A 43 9.57 10.77 8.39
C ALA A 43 8.70 9.95 9.37
N TRP A 44 8.18 8.82 8.93
CA TRP A 44 7.38 7.93 9.76
C TRP A 44 8.29 7.18 10.74
N GLY A 45 8.02 7.35 12.03
CA GLY A 45 8.67 6.60 13.08
C GLY A 45 8.46 5.08 12.92
N ALA A 46 9.34 4.28 13.53
CA ALA A 46 9.06 2.86 13.73
C ALA A 46 7.86 2.74 14.68
N GLY A 47 6.93 1.79 14.41
CA GLY A 47 5.80 1.55 15.32
C GLY A 47 6.26 1.19 16.74
N ASP A 48 5.42 1.45 17.74
CA ASP A 48 5.74 1.31 19.17
C ASP A 48 5.90 -0.14 19.66
N THR A 49 5.64 -1.13 18.82
CA THR A 49 5.73 -2.54 19.23
C THR A 49 7.18 -3.05 19.17
N PRO A 50 7.65 -3.83 20.16
CA PRO A 50 8.99 -4.43 20.10
C PRO A 50 9.18 -5.33 18.89
N ALA A 51 10.37 -5.26 18.28
CA ALA A 51 10.72 -6.15 17.17
C ALA A 51 10.91 -7.60 17.66
N ARG A 52 10.23 -8.54 17.01
CA ARG A 52 10.38 -10.01 17.22
C ARG A 52 11.27 -10.65 16.15
N TYR A 53 11.87 -9.84 15.31
CA TYR A 53 12.81 -10.20 14.25
C TYR A 53 14.15 -9.48 14.45
N GLU A 54 15.22 -10.02 13.89
CA GLU A 54 16.50 -9.32 13.83
C GLU A 54 16.48 -8.22 12.77
N LYS A 55 16.93 -7.00 13.10
CA LYS A 55 17.05 -5.90 12.14
C LYS A 55 18.53 -5.63 11.83
N ILE A 56 18.88 -5.58 10.55
CA ILE A 56 20.19 -5.16 10.05
C ILE A 56 19.99 -3.97 9.12
N SER A 57 20.44 -2.79 9.55
CA SER A 57 20.50 -1.58 8.72
C SER A 57 21.86 -1.50 8.05
N LEU A 58 21.88 -1.51 6.71
CA LEU A 58 23.14 -1.51 5.95
C LEU A 58 23.89 -0.19 6.01
N PHE A 59 23.18 0.91 6.28
CA PHE A 59 23.73 2.25 6.44
C PHE A 59 23.03 2.97 7.58
N SER A 60 23.76 3.85 8.28
CA SER A 60 23.20 4.67 9.36
C SER A 60 22.35 5.82 8.80
N GLU A 61 21.45 6.37 9.63
CA GLU A 61 20.63 7.54 9.31
C GLU A 61 21.47 8.80 8.96
N ALA A 62 22.70 8.90 9.45
CA ALA A 62 23.63 9.96 9.13
C ALA A 62 24.16 9.92 7.67
N THR A 63 23.82 8.91 6.89
CA THR A 63 24.30 8.78 5.51
C THR A 63 23.42 9.65 4.59
N GLU A 64 23.83 10.89 4.34
CA GLU A 64 23.05 11.85 3.53
C GLU A 64 22.94 11.49 2.05
N ARG A 65 23.86 10.68 1.52
CA ARG A 65 23.89 10.28 0.11
C ARG A 65 23.43 8.84 -0.12
N TYR A 66 22.87 8.57 -1.27
CA TYR A 66 22.62 7.19 -1.70
C TYR A 66 23.96 6.45 -1.88
N PRO A 67 24.07 5.20 -1.36
CA PRO A 67 25.27 4.41 -1.47
C PRO A 67 25.57 4.06 -2.94
N GLY A 68 26.86 3.98 -3.27
CA GLY A 68 27.30 3.52 -4.59
C GLY A 68 27.11 1.99 -4.76
N ASN A 69 27.08 1.52 -6.03
CA ASN A 69 26.88 0.09 -6.35
C ASN A 69 27.88 -0.84 -5.65
N ALA A 70 29.15 -0.44 -5.56
CA ALA A 70 30.20 -1.25 -4.93
C ALA A 70 30.05 -1.29 -3.40
N GLU A 71 29.67 -0.17 -2.82
CA GLU A 71 29.44 -0.01 -1.39
C GLU A 71 28.23 -0.85 -0.93
N LEU A 72 27.08 -0.68 -1.61
CA LEU A 72 25.86 -1.44 -1.32
C LEU A 72 26.07 -2.96 -1.52
N ARG A 73 26.85 -3.35 -2.55
CA ARG A 73 27.19 -4.77 -2.75
C ARG A 73 28.06 -5.33 -1.62
N ARG A 74 29.00 -4.55 -1.08
CA ARG A 74 29.80 -4.96 0.09
C ARG A 74 28.91 -5.11 1.32
N ALA A 75 28.05 -4.14 1.56
CA ALA A 75 27.12 -4.16 2.68
C ALA A 75 26.14 -5.36 2.63
N PHE A 76 25.53 -5.63 1.47
CA PHE A 76 24.67 -6.82 1.32
C PHE A 76 25.44 -8.12 1.52
N ARG A 77 26.69 -8.22 1.02
CA ARG A 77 27.51 -9.42 1.25
C ARG A 77 27.77 -9.66 2.73
N TRP A 78 28.13 -8.60 3.45
CA TRP A 78 28.33 -8.68 4.89
C TRP A 78 27.04 -9.07 5.61
N ALA A 79 25.89 -8.43 5.32
CA ALA A 79 24.62 -8.75 5.95
C ALA A 79 24.18 -10.20 5.72
N LEU A 80 24.37 -10.73 4.50
CA LEU A 80 24.08 -12.13 4.19
C LEU A 80 25.03 -13.12 4.91
N GLU A 81 26.27 -12.71 5.21
CA GLU A 81 27.21 -13.49 6.01
C GLU A 81 26.83 -13.51 7.49
N GLN A 82 26.27 -12.41 8.02
CA GLN A 82 25.75 -12.35 9.39
C GLN A 82 24.45 -13.15 9.54
N ALA A 83 23.46 -12.87 8.70
CA ALA A 83 22.12 -13.46 8.77
C ALA A 83 22.11 -14.95 8.37
N LYS A 84 23.03 -15.42 7.52
CA LYS A 84 23.10 -16.80 6.99
C LYS A 84 21.73 -17.35 6.57
N PRO A 85 20.97 -16.64 5.75
CA PRO A 85 19.60 -17.03 5.44
C PRO A 85 19.56 -18.24 4.51
N GLU A 86 18.57 -19.11 4.69
CA GLU A 86 18.25 -20.19 3.76
C GLU A 86 17.53 -19.67 2.52
N LEU A 87 16.86 -18.51 2.66
CA LEU A 87 16.10 -17.81 1.61
C LEU A 87 16.19 -16.29 1.78
N VAL A 88 16.17 -15.57 0.67
CA VAL A 88 16.04 -14.10 0.67
C VAL A 88 14.77 -13.67 -0.05
N ALA A 89 13.89 -12.93 0.65
CA ALA A 89 12.74 -12.26 0.06
C ALA A 89 13.13 -10.83 -0.32
N VAL A 90 12.94 -10.47 -1.60
CA VAL A 90 13.40 -9.20 -2.18
C VAL A 90 12.21 -8.39 -2.66
N ASN A 91 12.11 -7.12 -2.29
CA ASN A 91 11.00 -6.26 -2.70
C ASN A 91 11.17 -5.73 -4.12
N GLY A 92 10.43 -6.29 -5.06
CA GLY A 92 10.42 -5.92 -6.46
C GLY A 92 11.65 -6.42 -7.24
N TRP A 93 11.62 -6.17 -8.55
CA TRP A 93 12.67 -6.57 -9.49
C TRP A 93 13.24 -5.39 -10.31
N ASN A 94 12.90 -4.17 -9.98
CA ASN A 94 13.25 -2.97 -10.75
C ASN A 94 13.96 -1.88 -9.93
N ASN A 95 14.00 -1.96 -8.61
CA ASN A 95 14.73 -0.99 -7.83
C ASN A 95 16.20 -1.40 -7.62
N PHE A 96 17.03 -0.40 -7.55
CA PHE A 96 18.49 -0.52 -7.45
C PHE A 96 18.97 -1.46 -6.32
N GLY A 97 18.46 -1.26 -5.10
CA GLY A 97 18.87 -2.07 -3.94
C GLY A 97 18.47 -3.54 -4.09
N SER A 98 17.23 -3.79 -4.56
CA SER A 98 16.72 -5.14 -4.80
C SER A 98 17.53 -5.88 -5.86
N LEU A 99 17.93 -5.20 -6.93
CA LEU A 99 18.76 -5.80 -7.99
C LEU A 99 20.17 -6.15 -7.51
N ILE A 100 20.74 -5.33 -6.62
CA ILE A 100 22.04 -5.63 -6.00
C ILE A 100 21.92 -6.80 -5.02
N ALA A 101 20.88 -6.84 -4.19
CA ALA A 101 20.60 -7.95 -3.30
C ALA A 101 20.43 -9.26 -4.09
N ALA A 102 19.63 -9.25 -5.17
CA ALA A 102 19.47 -10.40 -6.06
C ALA A 102 20.79 -10.86 -6.68
N ASN A 103 21.64 -9.94 -7.15
CA ASN A 103 22.97 -10.31 -7.65
C ASN A 103 23.87 -10.96 -6.58
N CYS A 104 23.80 -10.50 -5.33
CA CYS A 104 24.53 -11.12 -4.21
C CYS A 104 24.03 -12.54 -3.92
N CYS A 105 22.72 -12.76 -3.97
CA CYS A 105 22.10 -14.08 -3.77
C CYS A 105 22.45 -15.05 -4.89
N VAL A 106 22.35 -14.63 -6.16
CA VAL A 106 22.74 -15.46 -7.32
C VAL A 106 24.20 -15.92 -7.23
N ARG A 107 25.11 -15.05 -6.81
CA ARG A 107 26.54 -15.38 -6.65
C ARG A 107 26.80 -16.40 -5.53
N ARG A 108 25.93 -16.46 -4.53
CA ARG A 108 26.03 -17.39 -3.38
C ARG A 108 25.16 -18.63 -3.54
N GLY A 109 24.36 -18.71 -4.58
CA GLY A 109 23.39 -19.79 -4.76
C GLY A 109 22.29 -19.80 -3.70
N ILE A 110 21.95 -18.63 -3.11
CA ILE A 110 20.84 -18.50 -2.15
C ILE A 110 19.54 -18.36 -2.95
N PRO A 111 18.51 -19.19 -2.70
CA PRO A 111 17.22 -19.06 -3.35
C PRO A 111 16.55 -17.72 -3.00
N MET A 112 15.78 -17.18 -3.94
CA MET A 112 15.11 -15.89 -3.76
C MET A 112 13.62 -15.99 -4.01
N VAL A 113 12.89 -15.19 -3.26
CA VAL A 113 11.46 -14.88 -3.47
C VAL A 113 11.34 -13.41 -3.87
N VAL A 114 10.51 -13.12 -4.87
CA VAL A 114 10.15 -11.73 -5.16
C VAL A 114 8.88 -11.36 -4.40
N MET A 115 8.90 -10.21 -3.72
CA MET A 115 7.72 -9.54 -3.19
C MET A 115 7.34 -8.43 -4.16
N SER A 116 6.14 -8.46 -4.75
CA SER A 116 5.80 -7.55 -5.84
C SER A 116 4.36 -7.07 -5.80
N GLU A 117 4.20 -5.79 -6.11
CA GLU A 117 2.92 -5.10 -6.31
C GLU A 117 2.67 -4.78 -7.80
N SER A 118 3.47 -5.33 -8.72
CA SER A 118 3.31 -5.02 -10.15
C SER A 118 2.12 -5.77 -10.75
N ALA A 119 1.27 -5.04 -11.45
CA ALA A 119 0.13 -5.55 -12.18
C ALA A 119 0.19 -5.13 -13.65
N ARG A 120 -0.53 -5.86 -14.53
CA ARG A 120 -0.54 -5.57 -15.97
C ARG A 120 -0.95 -4.14 -16.30
N GLN A 121 -1.86 -3.57 -15.53
CA GLN A 121 -2.46 -2.25 -15.75
C GLN A 121 -1.64 -1.05 -15.27
N ASP A 122 -0.50 -1.27 -14.62
CA ASP A 122 0.28 -0.19 -13.98
C ASP A 122 0.91 0.78 -15.00
N GLU A 123 1.23 0.29 -16.19
CA GLU A 123 1.84 1.07 -17.26
C GLU A 123 1.52 0.51 -18.65
N ALA A 124 1.72 1.33 -19.68
CA ALA A 124 1.65 0.86 -21.07
C ALA A 124 2.72 -0.21 -21.35
N ARG A 125 2.31 -1.31 -21.93
CA ARG A 125 3.16 -2.47 -22.19
C ARG A 125 3.86 -2.38 -23.53
N THR A 126 5.16 -2.71 -23.53
CA THR A 126 5.95 -2.88 -24.75
C THR A 126 6.60 -4.27 -24.72
N TRP A 127 6.58 -4.99 -25.86
CA TRP A 127 7.02 -6.38 -25.93
C TRP A 127 8.45 -6.61 -25.41
N TRP A 128 9.37 -5.68 -25.66
CA TRP A 128 10.76 -5.82 -25.23
C TRP A 128 10.93 -5.60 -23.71
N LYS A 129 10.13 -4.72 -23.10
CA LYS A 129 10.12 -4.55 -21.63
C LYS A 129 9.58 -5.81 -20.95
N GLU A 130 8.52 -6.39 -21.49
CA GLU A 130 7.93 -7.63 -20.96
C GLU A 130 8.91 -8.80 -21.11
N MET A 131 9.67 -8.87 -22.19
CA MET A 131 10.73 -9.88 -22.37
C MET A 131 11.83 -9.74 -21.30
N ILE A 132 12.26 -8.52 -20.99
CA ILE A 132 13.21 -8.26 -19.89
C ILE A 132 12.60 -8.66 -18.55
N LYS A 133 11.35 -8.29 -18.27
CA LYS A 133 10.66 -8.65 -17.02
C LYS A 133 10.53 -10.16 -16.86
N ARG A 134 10.18 -10.90 -17.90
CA ARG A 134 10.19 -12.38 -17.90
C ARG A 134 11.54 -12.92 -17.48
N ARG A 135 12.62 -12.37 -18.04
CA ARG A 135 13.96 -12.80 -17.69
C ARG A 135 14.33 -12.44 -16.25
N MET A 136 13.82 -11.30 -15.74
CA MET A 136 14.02 -10.92 -14.33
C MET A 136 13.26 -11.84 -13.38
N VAL A 137 12.02 -12.20 -13.70
CA VAL A 137 11.19 -13.13 -12.91
C VAL A 137 11.84 -14.51 -12.80
N ASP A 138 12.57 -14.96 -13.81
CA ASP A 138 13.29 -16.24 -13.83
C ASP A 138 14.36 -16.39 -12.73
N PHE A 139 14.85 -15.27 -12.15
CA PHE A 139 15.80 -15.33 -11.03
C PHE A 139 15.16 -15.77 -9.72
N TYR A 140 13.84 -15.72 -9.60
CA TYR A 140 13.13 -16.00 -8.37
C TYR A 140 12.52 -17.40 -8.38
N SER A 141 12.66 -18.10 -7.25
CA SER A 141 12.12 -19.45 -7.05
C SER A 141 10.60 -19.41 -6.87
N ALA A 142 10.10 -18.37 -6.19
CA ALA A 142 8.68 -18.17 -5.91
C ALA A 142 8.38 -16.67 -5.74
N ALA A 143 7.10 -16.32 -5.54
CA ALA A 143 6.67 -14.94 -5.35
C ALA A 143 5.63 -14.79 -4.23
N LEU A 144 5.71 -13.68 -3.50
CA LEU A 144 4.69 -13.19 -2.58
C LEU A 144 4.15 -11.87 -3.12
N VAL A 145 2.86 -11.79 -3.44
CA VAL A 145 2.25 -10.64 -4.12
C VAL A 145 1.05 -10.10 -3.36
N GLY A 146 0.55 -8.93 -3.74
CA GLY A 146 -0.60 -8.29 -3.12
C GLY A 146 -1.88 -9.13 -3.28
N GLY A 147 -2.34 -9.35 -4.52
CA GLY A 147 -3.59 -10.02 -4.80
C GLY A 147 -3.66 -10.62 -6.20
N GLN A 148 -4.88 -10.93 -6.64
CA GLN A 148 -5.16 -11.71 -7.86
C GLN A 148 -4.58 -11.07 -9.13
N ARG A 149 -4.70 -9.75 -9.30
CA ARG A 149 -4.15 -9.05 -10.48
C ARG A 149 -2.63 -9.21 -10.61
N HIS A 150 -1.93 -9.27 -9.48
CA HIS A 150 -0.47 -9.46 -9.43
C HIS A 150 -0.09 -10.91 -9.70
N VAL A 151 -0.91 -11.86 -9.24
CA VAL A 151 -0.78 -13.29 -9.57
C VAL A 151 -0.88 -13.49 -11.07
N GLU A 152 -1.93 -12.97 -11.69
CA GLU A 152 -2.17 -13.08 -13.14
C GLU A 152 -1.01 -12.51 -13.94
N TYR A 153 -0.50 -11.36 -13.54
CA TYR A 153 0.63 -10.73 -14.22
C TYR A 153 1.92 -11.54 -14.11
N LEU A 154 2.22 -12.14 -12.94
CA LEU A 154 3.40 -13.00 -12.80
C LEU A 154 3.26 -14.31 -13.60
N VAL A 155 2.06 -14.85 -13.72
CA VAL A 155 1.79 -16.00 -14.60
C VAL A 155 2.03 -15.61 -16.07
N GLU A 156 1.59 -14.44 -16.52
CA GLU A 156 1.88 -13.91 -17.87
C GLU A 156 3.40 -13.74 -18.09
N LEU A 157 4.15 -13.36 -17.05
CA LEU A 157 5.60 -13.25 -17.08
C LEU A 157 6.31 -14.61 -17.04
N GLY A 158 5.59 -15.72 -16.87
CA GLY A 158 6.11 -17.08 -16.96
C GLY A 158 6.38 -17.80 -15.65
N MET A 159 6.01 -17.22 -14.50
CA MET A 159 6.09 -17.94 -13.22
C MET A 159 4.90 -18.89 -13.09
N SER A 160 5.16 -20.15 -12.71
CA SER A 160 4.10 -21.13 -12.46
C SER A 160 3.21 -20.72 -11.29
N ARG A 161 1.88 -20.90 -11.42
CA ARG A 161 0.87 -20.45 -10.45
C ARG A 161 1.07 -21.04 -9.05
N ASP A 162 1.54 -22.28 -8.95
CA ASP A 162 1.83 -23.00 -7.70
C ASP A 162 3.01 -22.43 -6.90
N ARG A 163 3.77 -21.48 -7.48
CA ARG A 163 4.87 -20.77 -6.85
C ARG A 163 4.54 -19.32 -6.49
N ILE A 164 3.29 -18.89 -6.67
CA ILE A 164 2.86 -17.52 -6.41
C ILE A 164 1.84 -17.52 -5.27
N PHE A 165 2.17 -16.80 -4.20
CA PHE A 165 1.35 -16.67 -3.00
C PHE A 165 0.94 -15.21 -2.79
N THR A 166 -0.14 -14.98 -2.04
CA THR A 166 -0.66 -13.63 -1.76
C THR A 166 -0.47 -13.26 -0.30
N GLY A 167 -0.63 -11.95 0.00
CA GLY A 167 -0.51 -11.43 1.37
C GLY A 167 0.64 -10.45 1.55
N TYR A 168 1.24 -9.96 0.46
CA TYR A 168 2.32 -8.97 0.56
C TYR A 168 1.81 -7.63 1.10
N ASP A 169 0.68 -7.15 0.60
CA ASP A 169 0.18 -5.80 0.86
C ASP A 169 -0.84 -5.78 2.00
N VAL A 170 -0.33 -5.58 3.21
CA VAL A 170 -1.09 -5.50 4.45
C VAL A 170 -0.57 -4.36 5.33
N VAL A 171 -1.42 -3.84 6.21
CA VAL A 171 -1.08 -2.83 7.23
C VAL A 171 -1.33 -3.38 8.63
N ASP A 172 -0.95 -2.64 9.67
CA ASP A 172 -1.30 -3.00 11.04
C ASP A 172 -2.79 -2.70 11.31
N ASN A 173 -3.65 -3.63 10.93
CA ASN A 173 -5.10 -3.51 11.10
C ASN A 173 -5.49 -3.34 12.57
N ALA A 174 -4.76 -3.95 13.51
CA ALA A 174 -5.04 -3.86 14.93
C ALA A 174 -4.79 -2.44 15.45
N HIS A 175 -3.75 -1.76 14.95
CA HIS A 175 -3.47 -0.35 15.26
C HIS A 175 -4.66 0.53 14.82
N PHE A 176 -5.05 0.46 13.55
CA PHE A 176 -6.15 1.28 13.01
C PHE A 176 -7.49 0.97 13.69
N ALA A 177 -7.86 -0.29 13.86
CA ALA A 177 -9.13 -0.70 14.46
C ALA A 177 -9.23 -0.24 15.94
N ARG A 178 -8.20 -0.51 16.74
CA ARG A 178 -8.18 -0.12 18.16
C ARG A 178 -8.24 1.39 18.32
N ARG A 179 -7.38 2.13 17.59
CA ARG A 179 -7.34 3.59 17.66
C ARG A 179 -8.65 4.22 17.17
N ALA A 180 -9.25 3.66 16.11
CA ALA A 180 -10.55 4.14 15.64
C ALA A 180 -11.65 3.96 16.69
N LEU A 181 -11.67 2.83 17.40
CA LEU A 181 -12.63 2.60 18.48
C LEU A 181 -12.43 3.59 19.65
N GLU A 182 -11.19 3.77 20.10
CA GLU A 182 -10.83 4.73 21.17
C GLU A 182 -11.30 6.15 20.82
N ILE A 183 -11.04 6.59 19.59
CA ILE A 183 -11.39 7.93 19.09
C ILE A 183 -12.91 8.10 19.00
N ARG A 184 -13.65 7.09 18.52
CA ARG A 184 -15.10 7.14 18.42
C ARG A 184 -15.79 7.24 19.77
N ASN A 185 -15.22 6.67 20.83
CA ASN A 185 -15.73 6.81 22.21
C ASN A 185 -15.61 8.25 22.75
N SER A 186 -14.70 9.08 22.21
CA SER A 186 -14.49 10.48 22.58
C SER A 186 -14.73 11.44 21.38
N LYS A 187 -15.60 11.04 20.45
CA LYS A 187 -15.81 11.70 19.13
C LYS A 187 -16.06 13.19 19.22
N SER A 188 -16.94 13.62 20.14
CA SER A 188 -17.33 15.03 20.29
C SER A 188 -16.16 15.91 20.73
N GLU A 189 -15.41 15.45 21.74
CA GLU A 189 -14.24 16.17 22.27
C GLU A 189 -13.14 16.31 21.19
N ILE A 190 -12.83 15.23 20.50
CA ILE A 190 -11.78 15.18 19.47
C ILE A 190 -12.16 16.07 18.29
N ARG A 191 -13.42 16.05 17.83
CA ARG A 191 -13.89 16.94 16.77
C ARG A 191 -13.72 18.41 17.11
N THR A 192 -14.12 18.81 18.32
CA THR A 192 -13.98 20.18 18.80
C THR A 192 -12.49 20.58 18.86
N LYS A 193 -11.65 19.70 19.38
CA LYS A 193 -10.19 19.95 19.51
C LYS A 193 -9.51 20.20 18.17
N TYR A 194 -9.87 19.43 17.15
CA TYR A 194 -9.21 19.46 15.82
C TYR A 194 -9.98 20.26 14.78
N GLY A 195 -11.17 20.77 15.08
CA GLY A 195 -12.01 21.52 14.14
C GLY A 195 -12.53 20.67 12.97
N PHE A 196 -12.79 19.38 13.19
CA PHE A 196 -13.27 18.47 12.13
C PHE A 196 -14.73 18.77 11.75
N PRO A 197 -15.07 18.69 10.44
CA PRO A 197 -16.45 18.71 10.00
C PRO A 197 -17.28 17.58 10.65
N GLU A 198 -18.58 17.80 10.77
CA GLU A 198 -19.48 16.77 11.34
C GLU A 198 -19.53 15.52 10.45
N ASN A 199 -19.67 15.73 9.15
CA ASN A 199 -19.68 14.66 8.16
C ASN A 199 -18.71 14.99 7.03
N TYR A 200 -17.85 14.03 6.66
CA TYR A 200 -16.91 14.23 5.57
C TYR A 200 -16.48 12.93 4.87
N PHE A 201 -16.14 13.08 3.60
CA PHE A 201 -15.34 12.12 2.85
C PHE A 201 -13.87 12.34 3.16
N LEU A 202 -13.13 11.26 3.38
CA LEU A 202 -11.68 11.30 3.54
C LEU A 202 -10.99 10.77 2.30
N ALA A 203 -10.01 11.49 1.76
CA ALA A 203 -9.04 10.95 0.83
C ALA A 203 -7.63 11.16 1.40
N SER A 204 -6.80 10.12 1.39
CA SER A 204 -5.42 10.16 1.89
C SER A 204 -4.45 9.79 0.76
N ALA A 205 -3.57 10.72 0.37
CA ALA A 205 -2.67 10.52 -0.75
C ALA A 205 -1.52 11.53 -0.77
N ARG A 206 -0.44 11.20 -1.49
CA ARG A 206 0.51 12.22 -1.97
C ARG A 206 -0.14 13.07 -3.06
N PHE A 207 0.07 14.39 -3.06
CA PHE A 207 -0.52 15.29 -4.05
C PHE A 207 0.28 15.27 -5.36
N ILE A 208 0.08 14.19 -6.13
CA ILE A 208 0.69 13.94 -7.44
C ILE A 208 -0.36 13.52 -8.46
N GLU A 209 -0.08 13.67 -9.75
CA GLU A 209 -1.02 13.48 -10.86
C GLU A 209 -1.79 12.15 -10.80
N LYS A 210 -1.09 11.03 -10.60
CA LYS A 210 -1.73 9.71 -10.58
C LYS A 210 -2.76 9.52 -9.45
N LYS A 211 -2.71 10.34 -8.40
CA LYS A 211 -3.67 10.32 -7.29
C LYS A 211 -4.98 11.03 -7.62
N ASN A 212 -5.03 11.76 -8.74
CA ASN A 212 -6.24 12.24 -9.39
C ASN A 212 -7.12 13.16 -8.51
N LEU A 213 -6.50 13.88 -7.57
CA LEU A 213 -7.22 14.72 -6.60
C LEU A 213 -7.92 15.92 -7.26
N ALA A 214 -7.36 16.44 -8.34
CA ALA A 214 -7.99 17.54 -9.09
C ALA A 214 -9.35 17.11 -9.68
N ARG A 215 -9.46 15.85 -10.18
CA ARG A 215 -10.74 15.32 -10.66
C ARG A 215 -11.70 15.02 -9.51
N LEU A 216 -11.19 14.53 -8.38
CA LEU A 216 -12.01 14.36 -7.18
C LEU A 216 -12.65 15.68 -6.74
N ILE A 217 -11.90 16.80 -6.75
CA ILE A 217 -12.43 18.13 -6.38
C ILE A 217 -13.55 18.56 -7.35
N ARG A 218 -13.42 18.32 -8.68
CA ARG A 218 -14.49 18.65 -9.64
C ARG A 218 -15.73 17.77 -9.44
N ALA A 219 -15.54 16.47 -9.27
CA ALA A 219 -16.64 15.56 -8.96
C ALA A 219 -17.34 15.92 -7.64
N TYR A 220 -16.57 16.38 -6.65
CA TYR A 220 -17.12 16.87 -5.38
C TYR A 220 -17.92 18.18 -5.56
N ALA A 221 -17.46 19.09 -6.41
CA ALA A 221 -18.25 20.29 -6.78
C ALA A 221 -19.59 19.88 -7.39
N GLU A 222 -19.58 18.98 -8.36
CA GLU A 222 -20.79 18.45 -9.00
C GLU A 222 -21.71 17.73 -8.00
N TYR A 223 -21.18 16.93 -7.08
CA TYR A 223 -21.94 16.32 -5.99
C TYR A 223 -22.70 17.40 -5.17
N ARG A 224 -22.02 18.47 -4.79
CA ARG A 224 -22.65 19.55 -4.03
C ARG A 224 -23.73 20.30 -4.82
N ASP A 225 -23.50 20.51 -6.11
CA ASP A 225 -24.48 21.21 -6.98
C ASP A 225 -25.70 20.34 -7.26
N ARG A 226 -25.54 19.05 -7.41
CA ARG A 226 -26.66 18.09 -7.51
C ARG A 226 -27.55 18.12 -6.25
N LEU A 227 -26.98 18.27 -5.06
CA LEU A 227 -27.75 18.43 -3.82
C LEU A 227 -28.52 19.73 -3.75
N LYS A 228 -27.98 20.87 -4.29
CA LYS A 228 -28.67 22.16 -4.33
C LYS A 228 -29.82 22.17 -5.35
N GLY A 229 -29.60 21.53 -6.52
CA GLY A 229 -30.53 21.57 -7.65
C GLY A 229 -31.76 20.67 -7.49
N THR A 230 -31.73 19.74 -6.58
CA THR A 230 -32.88 18.88 -6.28
C THR A 230 -33.78 19.57 -5.22
N GLY A 231 -34.49 20.60 -5.59
CA GLY A 231 -35.54 21.20 -4.75
C GLY A 231 -36.69 20.24 -4.39
N VAL A 232 -36.50 18.94 -4.52
CA VAL A 232 -37.42 17.88 -4.14
C VAL A 232 -37.21 17.58 -2.66
N THR A 233 -38.11 18.15 -1.84
CA THR A 233 -38.38 17.68 -0.49
C THR A 233 -39.09 16.32 -0.60
N ASP A 234 -38.34 15.26 -0.84
CA ASP A 234 -38.84 13.91 -0.65
C ASP A 234 -38.80 13.60 0.87
N PRO A 235 -39.94 13.41 1.54
CA PRO A 235 -40.00 13.18 2.98
C PRO A 235 -39.30 11.86 3.41
N GLY A 236 -38.97 10.98 2.47
CA GLY A 236 -38.26 9.70 2.72
C GLY A 236 -36.73 9.81 2.65
N TYR A 237 -36.18 10.90 2.15
CA TYR A 237 -34.74 11.13 2.05
C TYR A 237 -34.27 12.05 3.17
N ASN A 238 -33.64 11.48 4.17
CA ASN A 238 -33.05 12.25 5.28
C ASN A 238 -31.77 12.95 4.76
N ARG A 239 -31.94 14.02 3.97
CA ARG A 239 -30.85 14.83 3.40
C ARG A 239 -30.31 15.75 4.48
N GLY A 240 -29.32 15.27 5.22
CA GLY A 240 -28.46 16.13 6.02
C GLY A 240 -27.70 17.15 5.13
N ALA A 241 -26.98 18.06 5.76
CA ALA A 241 -26.09 18.98 5.03
C ALA A 241 -25.08 18.18 4.20
N PRO A 242 -24.66 18.71 3.01
CA PRO A 242 -23.64 18.04 2.19
C PRO A 242 -22.38 17.76 3.02
N TRP A 243 -21.83 16.56 2.87
CA TRP A 243 -20.58 16.20 3.56
C TRP A 243 -19.42 17.00 3.01
N ASP A 244 -18.50 17.41 3.88
CA ASP A 244 -17.27 18.06 3.48
C ASP A 244 -16.27 17.04 2.89
N LEU A 245 -15.15 17.53 2.34
CA LEU A 245 -14.08 16.71 1.82
C LEU A 245 -12.77 17.03 2.55
N VAL A 246 -12.13 16.02 3.14
CA VAL A 246 -10.81 16.14 3.76
C VAL A 246 -9.77 15.44 2.87
N LEU A 247 -8.83 16.20 2.32
CA LEU A 247 -7.70 15.71 1.53
C LEU A 247 -6.45 15.68 2.40
N LEU A 248 -6.15 14.49 2.94
CA LEU A 248 -5.02 14.27 3.81
C LEU A 248 -3.76 13.97 2.99
N GLY A 249 -2.68 14.67 3.30
CA GLY A 249 -1.40 14.51 2.62
C GLY A 249 -0.81 15.81 2.10
N ASP A 250 0.25 15.69 1.32
CA ASP A 250 0.96 16.82 0.71
C ASP A 250 1.64 16.40 -0.59
N GLY A 251 2.19 17.37 -1.32
CA GLY A 251 2.97 17.12 -2.52
C GLY A 251 2.99 18.28 -3.52
N PRO A 252 3.66 18.09 -4.67
CA PRO A 252 3.89 19.19 -5.63
C PRO A 252 2.62 19.82 -6.20
N LEU A 253 1.48 19.14 -6.17
CA LEU A 253 0.22 19.69 -6.68
C LEU A 253 -0.55 20.53 -5.65
N ARG A 254 -0.05 20.74 -4.42
CA ARG A 254 -0.77 21.44 -3.36
C ARG A 254 -1.28 22.83 -3.79
N GLU A 255 -0.41 23.64 -4.40
CA GLU A 255 -0.77 24.98 -4.87
C GLU A 255 -1.80 24.95 -6.00
N THR A 256 -1.65 23.99 -6.93
CA THR A 256 -2.62 23.79 -8.03
C THR A 256 -4.00 23.42 -7.48
N LEU A 257 -4.07 22.54 -6.48
CA LEU A 257 -5.32 22.17 -5.84
C LEU A 257 -5.94 23.36 -5.09
N ASN A 258 -5.14 24.16 -4.37
CA ASN A 258 -5.63 25.39 -3.71
C ASN A 258 -6.21 26.39 -4.71
N THR A 259 -5.56 26.61 -5.86
CA THR A 259 -6.07 27.48 -6.93
C THR A 259 -7.41 26.96 -7.46
N GLN A 260 -7.51 25.63 -7.65
CA GLN A 260 -8.77 25.01 -8.09
C GLN A 260 -9.90 25.20 -7.07
N LEU A 261 -9.61 25.06 -5.76
CA LEU A 261 -10.58 25.29 -4.69
C LEU A 261 -11.09 26.75 -4.69
N SER A 262 -10.19 27.73 -4.94
CA SER A 262 -10.56 29.14 -5.09
C SER A 262 -11.51 29.35 -6.28
N THR A 263 -11.16 28.78 -7.44
CA THR A 263 -11.96 28.90 -8.67
C THR A 263 -13.36 28.30 -8.51
N LEU A 264 -13.50 27.23 -7.75
CA LEU A 264 -14.77 26.55 -7.51
C LEU A 264 -15.50 27.02 -6.24
N ASN A 265 -14.94 27.99 -5.50
CA ASN A 265 -15.47 28.50 -4.22
C ASN A 265 -15.69 27.37 -3.18
N LEU A 266 -14.72 26.46 -3.04
CA LEU A 266 -14.84 25.28 -2.19
C LEU A 266 -14.01 25.33 -0.89
N HIS A 267 -13.30 26.42 -0.59
CA HIS A 267 -12.42 26.51 0.58
C HIS A 267 -13.08 26.26 1.93
N SER A 268 -14.37 26.58 2.06
CA SER A 268 -15.14 26.32 3.28
C SER A 268 -15.58 24.87 3.43
N HIS A 269 -15.35 24.02 2.42
CA HIS A 269 -15.88 22.66 2.36
C HIS A 269 -14.85 21.60 2.00
N VAL A 270 -13.66 22.03 1.58
CA VAL A 270 -12.54 21.13 1.29
C VAL A 270 -11.35 21.52 2.16
N HIS A 271 -10.94 20.60 3.00
CA HIS A 271 -9.91 20.81 4.01
C HIS A 271 -8.62 20.11 3.62
N LEU A 272 -7.48 20.83 3.68
CA LEU A 272 -6.14 20.29 3.38
C LEU A 272 -5.23 20.36 4.63
N PRO A 273 -5.38 19.43 5.59
CA PRO A 273 -4.64 19.47 6.86
C PRO A 273 -3.15 19.16 6.73
N GLY A 274 -2.68 18.84 5.53
CA GLY A 274 -1.28 18.52 5.27
C GLY A 274 -0.92 17.05 5.54
N PHE A 275 0.37 16.75 5.49
CA PHE A 275 0.91 15.43 5.84
C PHE A 275 0.72 15.16 7.33
N LYS A 276 0.42 13.90 7.67
CA LYS A 276 0.25 13.44 9.05
C LYS A 276 1.13 12.23 9.34
N GLN A 277 1.64 12.18 10.58
CA GLN A 277 2.40 11.04 11.06
C GLN A 277 1.51 9.81 11.25
N TYR A 278 2.12 8.64 11.27
CA TYR A 278 1.43 7.36 11.37
C TYR A 278 0.41 7.30 12.54
N ASP A 279 0.80 7.80 13.71
CA ASP A 279 -0.05 7.79 14.91
C ASP A 279 -1.19 8.81 14.89
N GLU A 280 -1.11 9.83 14.00
CA GLU A 280 -2.16 10.82 13.80
C GLU A 280 -3.24 10.33 12.81
N LEU A 281 -2.88 9.43 11.89
CA LEU A 281 -3.77 8.96 10.82
C LEU A 281 -5.10 8.41 11.33
N PRO A 282 -5.13 7.57 12.39
CA PRO A 282 -6.38 6.98 12.88
C PRO A 282 -7.45 8.00 13.27
N VAL A 283 -7.07 9.24 13.66
CA VAL A 283 -8.03 10.29 13.99
C VAL A 283 -8.87 10.67 12.76
N TYR A 284 -8.20 10.83 11.62
CA TYR A 284 -8.86 11.18 10.36
C TYR A 284 -9.77 10.08 9.85
N TYR A 285 -9.32 8.82 9.92
CA TYR A 285 -10.12 7.67 9.53
C TYR A 285 -11.31 7.45 10.47
N ALA A 286 -11.10 7.53 11.79
CA ALA A 286 -12.15 7.23 12.78
C ALA A 286 -13.34 8.20 12.72
N LEU A 287 -13.11 9.46 12.35
CA LEU A 287 -14.12 10.52 12.32
C LEU A 287 -14.77 10.72 10.94
N ALA A 288 -14.20 10.14 9.87
CA ALA A 288 -14.78 10.17 8.53
C ALA A 288 -16.08 9.34 8.45
N ASN A 289 -16.91 9.64 7.46
CA ASN A 289 -18.11 8.87 7.13
C ASN A 289 -17.84 7.84 6.02
N ALA A 290 -16.97 8.18 5.06
CA ALA A 290 -16.52 7.27 4.02
C ALA A 290 -15.13 7.66 3.52
N PHE A 291 -14.43 6.70 2.94
CA PHE A 291 -13.11 6.91 2.34
C PHE A 291 -13.18 6.90 0.81
N VAL A 292 -12.48 7.83 0.15
CA VAL A 292 -12.45 7.95 -1.32
C VAL A 292 -11.02 7.80 -1.83
N HIS A 293 -10.80 6.90 -2.81
CA HIS A 293 -9.47 6.69 -3.41
C HIS A 293 -9.55 6.77 -4.94
N PRO A 294 -9.31 7.95 -5.56
CA PRO A 294 -9.61 8.22 -6.96
C PRO A 294 -8.43 7.97 -7.93
N SER A 295 -7.38 7.27 -7.50
CA SER A 295 -6.15 7.09 -8.29
C SER A 295 -6.41 6.55 -9.70
N THR A 296 -5.76 7.15 -10.71
CA THR A 296 -5.80 6.64 -12.09
C THR A 296 -4.93 5.40 -12.29
N THR A 297 -3.96 5.21 -11.41
CA THR A 297 -3.10 4.02 -11.32
C THR A 297 -2.64 3.84 -9.89
N GLU A 298 -2.89 2.67 -9.34
CA GLU A 298 -2.45 2.28 -8.01
C GLU A 298 -2.09 0.80 -8.01
N GLN A 299 -0.87 0.48 -7.62
CA GLN A 299 -0.41 -0.91 -7.59
C GLN A 299 -1.22 -1.74 -6.60
N TRP A 300 -1.39 -1.25 -5.38
CA TRP A 300 -2.29 -1.84 -4.39
C TRP A 300 -3.24 -0.79 -3.81
N GLY A 301 -2.73 0.09 -2.96
CA GLY A 301 -3.50 1.11 -2.25
C GLY A 301 -3.63 0.80 -0.76
N LEU A 302 -2.50 0.79 -0.02
CA LEU A 302 -2.48 0.50 1.43
C LEU A 302 -3.41 1.41 2.24
N VAL A 303 -3.67 2.64 1.78
CA VAL A 303 -4.63 3.57 2.39
C VAL A 303 -6.07 3.03 2.39
N VAL A 304 -6.41 2.11 1.46
CA VAL A 304 -7.69 1.40 1.48
C VAL A 304 -7.71 0.36 2.61
N ASN A 305 -6.59 -0.34 2.87
CA ASN A 305 -6.48 -1.22 4.03
C ASN A 305 -6.69 -0.45 5.34
N GLU A 306 -6.08 0.75 5.46
CA GLU A 306 -6.23 1.63 6.63
C GLU A 306 -7.69 2.03 6.84
N ALA A 307 -8.37 2.43 5.76
CA ALA A 307 -9.77 2.83 5.79
C ALA A 307 -10.69 1.69 6.23
N ILE A 308 -10.56 0.51 5.60
CA ILE A 308 -11.41 -0.65 5.96
C ILE A 308 -11.08 -1.23 7.35
N ALA A 309 -9.80 -1.16 7.78
CA ALA A 309 -9.40 -1.53 9.13
C ALA A 309 -9.99 -0.58 10.19
N SER A 310 -10.19 0.70 9.81
CA SER A 310 -10.89 1.69 10.62
C SER A 310 -12.42 1.57 10.55
N GLY A 311 -12.97 0.62 9.80
CA GLY A 311 -14.41 0.40 9.66
C GLY A 311 -15.12 1.43 8.80
N LEU A 312 -14.47 1.97 7.76
CA LEU A 312 -15.08 2.91 6.83
C LEU A 312 -15.68 2.23 5.61
N PRO A 313 -16.87 2.66 5.15
CA PRO A 313 -17.28 2.45 3.77
C PRO A 313 -16.29 3.08 2.79
N VAL A 314 -16.14 2.51 1.60
CA VAL A 314 -15.13 2.94 0.64
C VAL A 314 -15.70 3.23 -0.76
N ILE A 315 -15.13 4.23 -1.44
CA ILE A 315 -15.35 4.56 -2.86
C ILE A 315 -13.99 4.52 -3.53
N VAL A 316 -13.71 3.49 -4.33
CA VAL A 316 -12.35 3.22 -4.83
C VAL A 316 -12.36 3.11 -6.35
N SER A 317 -11.38 3.76 -6.98
CA SER A 317 -11.14 3.61 -8.42
C SER A 317 -10.94 2.14 -8.80
N ASP A 318 -11.57 1.70 -9.87
CA ASP A 318 -11.43 0.34 -10.44
C ASP A 318 -10.00 0.04 -10.94
N ARG A 319 -9.14 1.09 -11.04
CA ARG A 319 -7.71 0.98 -11.41
C ARG A 319 -6.81 0.62 -10.22
N CYS A 320 -7.33 0.54 -9.00
CA CYS A 320 -6.53 0.15 -7.84
C CYS A 320 -6.36 -1.37 -7.78
N GLY A 321 -5.14 -1.82 -7.52
CA GLY A 321 -4.80 -3.25 -7.47
C GLY A 321 -5.54 -4.02 -6.39
N CYS A 322 -5.93 -3.36 -5.30
CA CYS A 322 -6.63 -3.98 -4.18
C CYS A 322 -8.13 -4.23 -4.39
N VAL A 323 -8.73 -3.69 -5.46
CA VAL A 323 -10.19 -3.71 -5.65
C VAL A 323 -10.78 -5.11 -5.59
N PRO A 324 -10.23 -6.14 -6.27
CA PRO A 324 -10.82 -7.48 -6.23
C PRO A 324 -10.89 -8.08 -4.81
N GLU A 325 -9.98 -7.68 -3.93
CA GLU A 325 -9.85 -8.21 -2.58
C GLU A 325 -10.56 -7.36 -1.53
N LEU A 326 -10.42 -6.02 -1.60
CA LEU A 326 -10.78 -5.10 -0.53
C LEU A 326 -12.09 -4.35 -0.76
N VAL A 327 -12.65 -4.35 -1.98
CA VAL A 327 -13.90 -3.65 -2.30
C VAL A 327 -14.92 -4.66 -2.81
N ARG A 328 -15.92 -4.95 -1.99
CA ARG A 328 -16.95 -5.96 -2.29
C ARG A 328 -18.32 -5.45 -1.87
N ASP A 329 -18.77 -5.84 -0.68
CA ASP A 329 -20.03 -5.47 -0.03
C ASP A 329 -19.86 -4.30 0.97
N ASN A 330 -18.78 -3.52 0.84
CA ASN A 330 -18.39 -2.45 1.75
C ASN A 330 -18.30 -1.07 1.07
N GLY A 331 -18.83 -0.93 -0.13
CA GLY A 331 -18.79 0.34 -0.85
C GLY A 331 -18.87 0.21 -2.37
N PHE A 332 -18.31 1.20 -3.07
CA PHE A 332 -18.47 1.36 -4.51
C PHE A 332 -17.13 1.40 -5.24
N THR A 333 -17.16 0.97 -6.50
CA THR A 333 -16.09 1.23 -7.47
C THR A 333 -16.58 2.21 -8.55
N PHE A 334 -15.62 2.86 -9.24
CA PHE A 334 -15.90 3.77 -10.36
C PHE A 334 -14.69 3.86 -11.30
N ASP A 335 -14.93 4.27 -12.56
CA ASP A 335 -13.85 4.64 -13.49
C ASP A 335 -13.24 5.99 -13.08
N PRO A 336 -11.94 6.08 -12.75
CA PRO A 336 -11.30 7.32 -12.32
C PRO A 336 -11.24 8.41 -13.41
N MET A 337 -11.56 8.08 -14.66
CA MET A 337 -11.66 9.04 -15.74
C MET A 337 -13.09 9.62 -15.89
N ASN A 338 -14.08 9.06 -15.19
CA ASN A 338 -15.49 9.44 -15.27
C ASN A 338 -15.89 10.31 -14.05
N GLU A 339 -15.80 11.63 -14.17
CA GLU A 339 -16.14 12.58 -13.10
C GLU A 339 -17.63 12.50 -12.70
N PRO A 340 -18.60 12.46 -13.65
CA PRO A 340 -20.01 12.30 -13.31
C PRO A 340 -20.34 11.03 -12.53
N GLU A 341 -19.66 9.93 -12.80
CA GLU A 341 -19.81 8.68 -12.05
C GLU A 341 -19.29 8.84 -10.61
N LEU A 342 -18.09 9.42 -10.44
CA LEU A 342 -17.55 9.70 -9.10
C LEU A 342 -18.51 10.61 -8.31
N ALA A 343 -19.04 11.68 -8.92
CA ALA A 343 -20.03 12.55 -8.29
C ALA A 343 -21.30 11.78 -7.88
N ALA A 344 -21.75 10.84 -8.74
CA ALA A 344 -22.89 9.98 -8.42
C ALA A 344 -22.60 9.05 -7.24
N ARG A 345 -21.40 8.43 -7.16
CA ARG A 345 -21.01 7.58 -6.04
C ARG A 345 -20.87 8.35 -4.72
N LEU A 346 -20.36 9.59 -4.77
CA LEU A 346 -20.35 10.47 -3.59
C LEU A 346 -21.78 10.75 -3.11
N LEU A 347 -22.70 11.08 -4.03
CA LEU A 347 -24.10 11.32 -3.71
C LEU A 347 -24.78 10.08 -3.15
N GLU A 348 -24.59 8.92 -3.77
CA GLU A 348 -25.14 7.64 -3.33
C GLU A 348 -24.71 7.32 -1.90
N MET A 349 -23.40 7.40 -1.61
CA MET A 349 -22.84 7.16 -0.28
C MET A 349 -23.39 8.12 0.77
N ALA A 350 -23.44 9.41 0.46
CA ALA A 350 -23.94 10.43 1.39
C ALA A 350 -25.46 10.35 1.61
N SER A 351 -26.20 9.64 0.74
CA SER A 351 -27.65 9.44 0.83
C SER A 351 -28.04 8.18 1.60
N LEU A 352 -27.08 7.35 1.96
CA LEU A 352 -27.33 6.14 2.77
C LEU A 352 -27.80 6.50 4.18
N SER A 353 -28.63 5.65 4.74
CA SER A 353 -29.00 5.74 6.14
C SER A 353 -27.79 5.48 7.05
N ARG A 354 -27.91 5.89 8.31
CA ARG A 354 -26.85 5.58 9.29
C ARG A 354 -26.63 4.07 9.44
N ASP A 355 -27.71 3.31 9.46
CA ASP A 355 -27.66 1.85 9.61
C ASP A 355 -26.97 1.20 8.38
N ASP A 356 -27.24 1.69 7.15
CA ASP A 356 -26.57 1.20 5.95
C ASP A 356 -25.06 1.52 5.97
N LEU A 357 -24.68 2.73 6.41
CA LEU A 357 -23.27 3.08 6.57
C LEU A 357 -22.57 2.21 7.63
N GLU A 358 -23.24 1.92 8.74
CA GLU A 358 -22.73 1.01 9.78
C GLU A 358 -22.56 -0.41 9.22
N HIS A 359 -23.51 -0.94 8.44
CA HIS A 359 -23.41 -2.25 7.77
C HIS A 359 -22.23 -2.31 6.79
N LEU A 360 -22.00 -1.26 5.97
CA LEU A 360 -20.84 -1.18 5.09
C LEU A 360 -19.52 -1.12 5.89
N GLY A 361 -19.52 -0.39 7.01
CA GLY A 361 -18.38 -0.31 7.92
C GLY A 361 -18.05 -1.66 8.57
N GLU A 362 -19.06 -2.43 8.98
CA GLU A 362 -18.89 -3.80 9.49
C GLU A 362 -18.34 -4.73 8.40
N ALA A 363 -18.84 -4.61 7.15
CA ALA A 363 -18.29 -5.35 6.02
C ALA A 363 -16.82 -5.00 5.80
N SER A 364 -16.44 -3.73 5.89
CA SER A 364 -15.05 -3.29 5.86
C SER A 364 -14.20 -3.98 6.93
N CYS A 365 -14.66 -4.03 8.18
CA CYS A 365 -13.96 -4.71 9.27
C CYS A 365 -13.80 -6.22 8.99
N ARG A 366 -14.85 -6.89 8.48
CA ARG A 366 -14.80 -8.32 8.13
C ARG A 366 -13.79 -8.60 7.02
N ILE A 367 -13.71 -7.72 6.01
CA ILE A 367 -12.72 -7.81 4.94
C ILE A 367 -11.32 -7.57 5.51
N ALA A 368 -11.12 -6.49 6.26
CA ALA A 368 -9.82 -6.14 6.86
C ALA A 368 -9.24 -7.28 7.70
N ALA A 369 -10.06 -7.98 8.48
CA ALA A 369 -9.64 -9.10 9.32
C ALA A 369 -8.92 -10.22 8.53
N ARG A 370 -9.16 -10.33 7.22
CA ARG A 370 -8.55 -11.32 6.34
C ARG A 370 -7.26 -10.85 5.67
N PHE A 371 -6.95 -9.54 5.77
CA PHE A 371 -5.82 -8.89 5.11
C PHE A 371 -4.94 -8.13 6.12
N GLY A 372 -4.69 -8.74 7.27
CA GLY A 372 -3.78 -8.25 8.30
C GLY A 372 -2.36 -8.80 8.18
N PRO A 373 -1.44 -8.39 9.07
CA PRO A 373 -0.03 -8.80 9.05
C PRO A 373 0.18 -10.31 9.10
N ASP A 374 -0.73 -11.08 9.73
CA ASP A 374 -0.66 -12.56 9.77
C ASP A 374 -0.73 -13.16 8.37
N ARG A 375 -1.48 -12.54 7.46
CA ARG A 375 -1.55 -12.96 6.06
C ARG A 375 -0.21 -12.86 5.36
N PHE A 376 0.59 -11.83 5.68
CA PHE A 376 1.98 -11.73 5.20
C PHE A 376 2.84 -12.85 5.75
N GLY A 377 2.75 -13.11 7.06
CA GLY A 377 3.51 -14.20 7.72
C GLY A 377 3.21 -15.56 7.12
N GLU A 378 1.92 -15.87 6.88
CA GLU A 378 1.47 -17.10 6.22
C GLU A 378 1.95 -17.20 4.78
N GLY A 379 1.75 -16.14 3.99
CA GLY A 379 2.19 -16.08 2.60
C GLY A 379 3.71 -16.24 2.47
N LEU A 380 4.49 -15.59 3.34
CA LEU A 380 5.94 -15.71 3.35
C LEU A 380 6.39 -17.12 3.74
N GLN A 381 5.74 -17.75 4.71
CA GLN A 381 6.02 -19.13 5.12
C GLN A 381 5.75 -20.14 3.97
N GLN A 382 4.59 -20.02 3.32
CA GLN A 382 4.24 -20.87 2.17
C GLN A 382 5.23 -20.67 1.03
N THR A 383 5.57 -19.43 0.72
CA THR A 383 6.53 -19.08 -0.32
C THR A 383 7.92 -19.64 -0.01
N ALA A 384 8.36 -19.55 1.26
CA ALA A 384 9.64 -20.06 1.71
C ALA A 384 9.69 -21.59 1.62
N SER A 385 8.63 -22.28 2.03
CA SER A 385 8.52 -23.73 1.96
C SER A 385 8.68 -24.27 0.53
N VAL A 386 8.08 -23.58 -0.45
CA VAL A 386 8.24 -23.95 -1.87
C VAL A 386 9.64 -23.60 -2.36
N ALA A 387 10.12 -22.37 -2.11
CA ALA A 387 11.38 -21.89 -2.68
C ALA A 387 12.61 -22.63 -2.18
N ILE A 388 12.64 -23.06 -0.91
CA ILE A 388 13.77 -23.78 -0.31
C ILE A 388 13.87 -25.20 -0.89
N ASN A 389 12.73 -25.85 -1.18
CA ASN A 389 12.67 -27.22 -1.67
C ASN A 389 12.83 -27.35 -3.20
N LEU A 390 12.76 -26.23 -3.94
CA LEU A 390 12.97 -26.27 -5.39
C LEU A 390 14.43 -26.50 -5.74
N THR A 391 14.66 -27.30 -6.82
CA THR A 391 15.98 -27.47 -7.38
C THR A 391 16.58 -26.13 -7.79
N ARG A 392 17.76 -25.81 -7.26
CA ARG A 392 18.44 -24.54 -7.50
C ARG A 392 18.80 -24.37 -8.97
N LYS A 393 18.31 -23.32 -9.59
CA LYS A 393 18.73 -22.90 -10.95
C LYS A 393 20.20 -22.45 -10.90
N LYS A 394 20.99 -22.92 -11.86
CA LYS A 394 22.37 -22.42 -12.05
C LYS A 394 22.32 -21.25 -13.04
N PHE A 395 22.78 -20.09 -12.62
CA PHE A 395 22.82 -18.87 -13.43
C PHE A 395 24.22 -18.68 -14.05
N GLY A 396 24.24 -18.46 -15.36
CA GLY A 396 25.46 -18.23 -16.14
C GLY A 396 26.04 -16.81 -16.00
N VAL A 397 27.10 -16.54 -16.75
CA VAL A 397 27.75 -15.22 -16.77
C VAL A 397 26.81 -14.14 -17.36
N THR A 398 26.07 -14.50 -18.40
CA THR A 398 25.08 -13.62 -19.06
C THR A 398 23.97 -13.18 -18.12
N ASP A 399 23.46 -14.08 -17.27
CA ASP A 399 22.44 -13.80 -16.27
C ASP A 399 22.93 -12.80 -15.23
N ARG A 400 24.15 -13.00 -14.74
CA ARG A 400 24.79 -12.08 -13.79
C ARG A 400 25.06 -10.72 -14.40
N ALA A 401 25.42 -10.68 -15.69
CA ALA A 401 25.60 -9.43 -16.42
C ALA A 401 24.29 -8.66 -16.58
N LEU A 402 23.16 -9.35 -16.84
CA LEU A 402 21.84 -8.76 -16.89
C LEU A 402 21.47 -8.06 -15.58
N LEU A 403 21.62 -8.71 -14.43
CA LEU A 403 21.34 -8.12 -13.11
C LEU A 403 22.21 -6.89 -12.83
N VAL A 404 23.49 -6.92 -13.26
CA VAL A 404 24.39 -5.77 -13.11
C VAL A 404 23.99 -4.61 -14.01
N ALA A 405 23.61 -4.89 -15.26
CA ALA A 405 23.12 -3.89 -16.20
C ALA A 405 21.80 -3.28 -15.70
N ALA A 406 20.82 -4.11 -15.31
CA ALA A 406 19.55 -3.64 -14.77
C ALA A 406 19.74 -2.73 -13.54
N ALA A 407 20.65 -3.07 -12.63
CA ALA A 407 20.99 -2.23 -11.48
C ALA A 407 21.62 -0.87 -11.83
N ARG A 408 22.17 -0.70 -13.04
CA ARG A 408 22.70 0.62 -13.51
C ARG A 408 21.59 1.53 -14.02
N PHE A 409 20.51 0.97 -14.55
CA PHE A 409 19.37 1.70 -15.12
C PHE A 409 18.20 1.85 -14.13
N GLY A 410 18.18 1.15 -13.01
CA GLY A 410 17.16 1.22 -11.97
C GLY A 410 17.40 2.30 -10.90
N ARG A 411 18.16 3.36 -11.24
CA ARG A 411 18.42 4.53 -10.39
C ARG A 411 17.42 5.64 -10.60
#